data_37a421f16a156f49b5d5996a398fc47d
#
_entry.id   37a421f16a156f49b5d5996a398fc47d
#
_cell.length_a   1.000
_cell.length_b   1.000
_cell.length_c   1.000
_cell.angle_alpha   90.00
_cell.angle_beta   90.00
_cell.angle_gamma   90.00
#
_symmetry.space_group_name_H-M   'P 1'
#
loop_
_entity.id
_entity.type
_entity.pdbx_description
1 polymer ?
#
loop_
_entity_poly.entity_id
_entity_poly.type
_entity_poly.pdbx_seq_one_letter_code
_entity_poly.pdbx_strand_id
1 'polypeptide(L)'
;MDDCIIIGAGPAGLTAAIYLARFHLSIRLFDSNSSRAALIPTTHNHAGYPEGIVGTDLLARMLDQAERYGARRELATVTKLERDGENFRVWVGDQSFGARTVLLATGVENHKPDMPKDLHDDALARGLIRYCPVCDGYEVTDKRVGVIGTGNHGMKEALFLRSFTRDVTLIAPGAEHELEPACVTALENAGIERLDGPCTPIRTEGDSIIVRTAQGERAFDSVYPALGSRIRSRLAVAAGATAAEDGCMEVDEHQRTSIPGLFAAGDVVKGLDQISHAMGEAGVAATTIRNLLNERQPIRR
;
A
#
# COMPACT_ATOMS: atom_id res chain seq x y z
N MET A 1 -11.20 -19.48 -20.49
CA MET A 1 -10.22 -19.61 -19.38
C MET A 1 -9.10 -18.63 -19.68
N ASP A 2 -8.84 -17.68 -18.79
CA ASP A 2 -7.82 -16.66 -18.96
C ASP A 2 -6.42 -17.23 -18.70
N ASP A 3 -5.38 -16.67 -19.32
CA ASP A 3 -3.98 -17.03 -19.03
C ASP A 3 -3.58 -16.52 -17.62
N CYS A 4 -4.04 -15.32 -17.27
CA CYS A 4 -3.85 -14.77 -15.95
C CYS A 4 -5.06 -13.92 -15.51
N ILE A 5 -5.51 -14.12 -14.26
CA ILE A 5 -6.39 -13.17 -13.57
C ILE A 5 -5.54 -12.35 -12.61
N ILE A 6 -5.65 -11.02 -12.74
CA ILE A 6 -5.01 -10.04 -11.86
C ILE A 6 -6.05 -9.51 -10.89
N ILE A 7 -5.74 -9.49 -9.59
CA ILE A 7 -6.65 -9.02 -8.54
C ILE A 7 -6.06 -7.75 -7.91
N GLY A 8 -6.64 -6.59 -8.25
CA GLY A 8 -6.22 -5.25 -7.84
C GLY A 8 -5.58 -4.47 -8.98
N ALA A 9 -6.05 -3.24 -9.22
CA ALA A 9 -5.54 -2.31 -10.22
C ALA A 9 -4.78 -1.12 -9.59
N GLY A 10 -3.98 -1.39 -8.56
CA GLY A 10 -2.94 -0.48 -8.10
C GLY A 10 -1.72 -0.50 -9.03
N PRO A 11 -0.63 0.20 -8.68
CA PRO A 11 0.58 0.25 -9.50
C PRO A 11 1.13 -1.13 -9.90
N ALA A 12 1.14 -2.10 -8.98
CA ALA A 12 1.56 -3.46 -9.29
C ALA A 12 0.65 -4.13 -10.33
N GLY A 13 -0.67 -4.17 -10.09
CA GLY A 13 -1.61 -4.84 -10.98
C GLY A 13 -1.66 -4.24 -12.37
N LEU A 14 -1.66 -2.90 -12.49
CA LEU A 14 -1.63 -2.20 -13.77
C LEU A 14 -0.32 -2.44 -14.54
N THR A 15 0.83 -2.43 -13.84
CA THR A 15 2.11 -2.76 -14.47
C THR A 15 2.11 -4.19 -15.01
N ALA A 16 1.65 -5.16 -14.20
CA ALA A 16 1.55 -6.54 -14.66
C ALA A 16 0.59 -6.67 -15.86
N ALA A 17 -0.55 -5.98 -15.84
CA ALA A 17 -1.51 -5.96 -16.94
C ALA A 17 -0.89 -5.46 -18.25
N ILE A 18 -0.09 -4.38 -18.18
CA ILE A 18 0.65 -3.85 -19.34
C ILE A 18 1.60 -4.92 -19.89
N TYR A 19 2.42 -5.54 -19.05
CA TYR A 19 3.40 -6.54 -19.46
C TYR A 19 2.72 -7.77 -20.09
N LEU A 20 1.76 -8.36 -19.39
CA LEU A 20 1.06 -9.58 -19.85
C LEU A 20 0.28 -9.36 -21.14
N ALA A 21 -0.43 -8.22 -21.27
CA ALA A 21 -1.12 -7.86 -22.50
C ALA A 21 -0.14 -7.68 -23.67
N ARG A 22 1.04 -7.07 -23.44
CA ARG A 22 2.09 -6.94 -24.45
C ARG A 22 2.76 -8.26 -24.81
N PHE A 23 2.69 -9.26 -23.94
CA PHE A 23 3.07 -10.65 -24.26
C PHE A 23 1.96 -11.41 -25.02
N HIS A 24 0.85 -10.73 -25.36
CA HIS A 24 -0.32 -11.29 -26.03
C HIS A 24 -1.04 -12.41 -25.25
N LEU A 25 -0.94 -12.36 -23.92
CA LEU A 25 -1.67 -13.26 -23.05
C LEU A 25 -3.11 -12.75 -22.85
N SER A 26 -4.05 -13.69 -22.71
CA SER A 26 -5.40 -13.35 -22.31
C SER A 26 -5.46 -13.06 -20.83
N ILE A 27 -5.82 -11.83 -20.45
CA ILE A 27 -5.85 -11.39 -19.08
C ILE A 27 -7.19 -10.78 -18.70
N ARG A 28 -7.51 -10.90 -17.42
CA ARG A 28 -8.64 -10.25 -16.77
C ARG A 28 -8.14 -9.52 -15.54
N LEU A 29 -8.56 -8.27 -15.36
CA LEU A 29 -8.13 -7.43 -14.23
C LEU A 29 -9.37 -7.02 -13.43
N PHE A 30 -9.51 -7.58 -12.22
CA PHE A 30 -10.55 -7.18 -11.28
C PHE A 30 -10.03 -6.10 -10.32
N ASP A 31 -10.86 -5.08 -10.07
CA ASP A 31 -10.50 -3.97 -9.19
C ASP A 31 -11.70 -3.51 -8.36
N SER A 32 -11.51 -3.42 -7.05
CA SER A 32 -12.51 -2.86 -6.12
C SER A 32 -12.50 -1.32 -6.06
N ASN A 33 -11.69 -0.66 -6.88
CA ASN A 33 -11.50 0.79 -6.93
C ASN A 33 -11.05 1.41 -5.58
N SER A 34 -10.20 0.69 -4.84
CA SER A 34 -9.72 1.10 -3.52
C SER A 34 -8.19 1.06 -3.40
N SER A 35 -7.49 1.48 -4.47
CA SER A 35 -6.04 1.55 -4.47
C SER A 35 -5.51 2.57 -3.45
N ARG A 36 -4.51 2.18 -2.63
CA ARG A 36 -3.81 3.09 -1.73
C ARG A 36 -3.17 4.27 -2.48
N ALA A 37 -2.68 4.03 -3.69
CA ALA A 37 -2.09 5.07 -4.53
C ALA A 37 -3.07 6.20 -4.89
N ALA A 38 -4.39 5.92 -4.93
CA ALA A 38 -5.40 6.95 -5.16
C ALA A 38 -5.52 7.98 -4.02
N LEU A 39 -4.98 7.65 -2.83
CA LEU A 39 -4.96 8.54 -1.67
C LEU A 39 -3.76 9.51 -1.67
N ILE A 40 -2.84 9.39 -2.62
CA ILE A 40 -1.64 10.22 -2.70
C ILE A 40 -1.98 11.56 -3.35
N PRO A 41 -1.91 12.69 -2.61
CA PRO A 41 -2.20 14.01 -3.19
C PRO A 41 -1.23 14.36 -4.32
N THR A 42 0.06 14.20 -4.08
CA THR A 42 1.14 14.31 -5.06
C THR A 42 2.33 13.50 -4.58
N THR A 43 2.86 12.62 -5.42
CA THR A 43 4.12 11.93 -5.15
C THR A 43 5.26 12.62 -5.88
N HIS A 44 6.36 12.93 -5.17
CA HIS A 44 7.56 13.54 -5.74
C HIS A 44 8.73 12.55 -5.82
N ASN A 45 8.60 11.37 -5.23
CA ASN A 45 9.65 10.34 -5.25
C ASN A 45 9.48 9.29 -6.36
N HIS A 46 8.46 9.46 -7.25
CA HIS A 46 8.29 8.58 -8.40
C HIS A 46 9.10 9.10 -9.58
N ALA A 47 10.14 8.36 -9.96
CA ALA A 47 11.04 8.75 -11.04
C ALA A 47 10.32 8.97 -12.36
N GLY A 48 10.72 10.03 -13.09
CA GLY A 48 10.10 10.42 -14.37
C GLY A 48 9.08 11.57 -14.24
N TYR A 49 8.76 12.00 -13.02
CA TYR A 49 7.84 13.10 -12.74
C TYR A 49 8.53 14.16 -11.86
N PRO A 50 9.36 15.05 -12.43
CA PRO A 50 10.13 16.04 -11.66
C PRO A 50 9.25 17.02 -10.87
N GLU A 51 8.05 17.33 -11.39
CA GLU A 51 7.05 18.18 -10.71
C GLU A 51 6.10 17.37 -9.82
N GLY A 52 6.36 16.08 -9.64
CA GLY A 52 5.44 15.16 -8.99
C GLY A 52 4.26 14.76 -9.86
N ILE A 53 3.45 13.84 -9.36
CA ILE A 53 2.19 13.42 -9.99
C ILE A 53 1.16 13.06 -8.93
N VAL A 54 -0.08 13.46 -9.15
CA VAL A 54 -1.22 13.07 -8.32
C VAL A 54 -1.46 11.56 -8.48
N GLY A 55 -1.73 10.86 -7.39
CA GLY A 55 -1.87 9.40 -7.43
C GLY A 55 -2.98 8.89 -8.35
N THR A 56 -4.11 9.60 -8.41
CA THR A 56 -5.22 9.28 -9.33
C THR A 56 -4.82 9.48 -10.80
N ASP A 57 -4.01 10.50 -11.12
CA ASP A 57 -3.54 10.76 -12.48
C ASP A 57 -2.54 9.71 -12.93
N LEU A 58 -1.66 9.28 -12.02
CA LEU A 58 -0.74 8.17 -12.28
C LEU A 58 -1.52 6.89 -12.61
N LEU A 59 -2.50 6.52 -11.78
CA LEU A 59 -3.33 5.35 -12.01
C LEU A 59 -4.12 5.43 -13.31
N ALA A 60 -4.66 6.60 -13.65
CA ALA A 60 -5.38 6.82 -14.91
C ALA A 60 -4.47 6.64 -16.13
N ARG A 61 -3.24 7.17 -16.10
CA ARG A 61 -2.24 6.98 -17.17
C ARG A 61 -1.83 5.52 -17.32
N MET A 62 -1.63 4.81 -16.21
CA MET A 62 -1.28 3.39 -16.23
C MET A 62 -2.43 2.53 -16.77
N LEU A 63 -3.69 2.86 -16.42
CA LEU A 63 -4.87 2.18 -16.93
C LEU A 63 -5.03 2.41 -18.44
N ASP A 64 -4.95 3.67 -18.90
CA ASP A 64 -4.98 3.99 -20.33
C ASP A 64 -3.90 3.20 -21.11
N GLN A 65 -2.70 3.12 -20.56
CA GLN A 65 -1.63 2.33 -21.17
C GLN A 65 -1.97 0.83 -21.22
N ALA A 66 -2.53 0.25 -20.15
CA ALA A 66 -2.92 -1.15 -20.13
C ALA A 66 -4.03 -1.45 -21.14
N GLU A 67 -5.05 -0.59 -21.24
CA GLU A 67 -6.19 -0.71 -22.15
C GLU A 67 -5.78 -0.61 -23.62
N ARG A 68 -4.77 0.20 -23.96
CA ARG A 68 -4.20 0.28 -25.34
C ARG A 68 -3.65 -1.06 -25.84
N TYR A 69 -3.22 -1.93 -24.92
CA TYR A 69 -2.75 -3.27 -25.26
C TYR A 69 -3.79 -4.36 -25.07
N GLY A 70 -5.06 -3.98 -24.80
CA GLY A 70 -6.19 -4.89 -24.70
C GLY A 70 -6.49 -5.41 -23.30
N ALA A 71 -5.79 -4.96 -22.26
CA ALA A 71 -6.20 -5.23 -20.89
C ALA A 71 -7.52 -4.51 -20.59
N ARG A 72 -8.46 -5.20 -19.92
CA ARG A 72 -9.75 -4.61 -19.52
C ARG A 72 -9.91 -4.72 -18.02
N ARG A 73 -10.08 -3.56 -17.36
CA ARG A 73 -10.42 -3.50 -15.95
C ARG A 73 -11.91 -3.71 -15.75
N GLU A 74 -12.25 -4.68 -14.92
CA GLU A 74 -13.61 -4.92 -14.44
C GLU A 74 -13.72 -4.41 -12.99
N LEU A 75 -14.61 -3.44 -12.77
CA LEU A 75 -14.88 -2.92 -11.42
C LEU A 75 -15.68 -3.95 -10.63
N ALA A 76 -14.99 -4.75 -9.85
CA ALA A 76 -15.58 -5.81 -9.07
C ALA A 76 -14.66 -6.25 -7.92
N THR A 77 -15.26 -6.71 -6.84
CA THR A 77 -14.53 -7.27 -5.71
C THR A 77 -14.49 -8.79 -5.83
N VAL A 78 -13.28 -9.34 -5.92
CA VAL A 78 -13.07 -10.79 -5.83
C VAL A 78 -13.34 -11.23 -4.40
N THR A 79 -14.23 -12.19 -4.24
CA THR A 79 -14.68 -12.68 -2.93
C THR A 79 -14.05 -14.01 -2.53
N LYS A 80 -13.60 -14.82 -3.51
CA LYS A 80 -13.03 -16.14 -3.29
C LYS A 80 -12.01 -16.48 -4.39
N LEU A 81 -10.96 -17.18 -3.99
CA LEU A 81 -9.94 -17.78 -4.84
C LEU A 81 -9.75 -19.23 -4.42
N GLU A 82 -9.80 -20.14 -5.36
CA GLU A 82 -9.56 -21.58 -5.13
C GLU A 82 -8.67 -22.15 -6.23
N ARG A 83 -7.94 -23.20 -5.86
CA ARG A 83 -7.23 -24.02 -6.83
C ARG A 83 -8.20 -25.01 -7.47
N ASP A 84 -8.13 -25.16 -8.79
CA ASP A 84 -8.94 -26.08 -9.60
C ASP A 84 -7.99 -26.95 -10.47
N GLY A 85 -7.47 -28.02 -9.87
CA GLY A 85 -6.40 -28.83 -10.44
C GLY A 85 -5.09 -28.05 -10.56
N GLU A 86 -4.59 -27.87 -11.79
CA GLU A 86 -3.42 -27.03 -12.09
C GLU A 86 -3.77 -25.57 -12.35
N ASN A 87 -5.05 -25.24 -12.41
CA ASN A 87 -5.60 -23.92 -12.67
C ASN A 87 -6.22 -23.31 -11.41
N PHE A 88 -6.85 -22.16 -11.59
CA PHE A 88 -7.53 -21.42 -10.54
C PHE A 88 -8.95 -21.07 -10.93
N ARG A 89 -9.80 -20.92 -9.92
CA ARG A 89 -11.15 -20.39 -10.03
C ARG A 89 -11.29 -19.18 -9.10
N VAL A 90 -11.73 -18.06 -9.69
CA VAL A 90 -11.89 -16.77 -9.00
C VAL A 90 -13.37 -16.40 -9.03
N TRP A 91 -13.95 -15.97 -7.91
CA TRP A 91 -15.35 -15.58 -7.79
C TRP A 91 -15.53 -14.08 -7.58
N VAL A 92 -16.54 -13.56 -8.27
CA VAL A 92 -17.07 -12.21 -8.08
C VAL A 92 -18.58 -12.36 -7.89
N GLY A 93 -19.06 -12.18 -6.65
CA GLY A 93 -20.40 -12.57 -6.28
C GLY A 93 -20.66 -14.04 -6.59
N ASP A 94 -21.71 -14.33 -7.35
CA ASP A 94 -22.08 -15.70 -7.76
C ASP A 94 -21.41 -16.16 -9.07
N GLN A 95 -20.69 -15.28 -9.75
CA GLN A 95 -19.99 -15.61 -10.98
C GLN A 95 -18.58 -16.13 -10.70
N SER A 96 -18.13 -17.12 -11.48
CA SER A 96 -16.78 -17.66 -11.38
C SER A 96 -16.03 -17.61 -12.72
N PHE A 97 -14.73 -17.36 -12.65
CA PHE A 97 -13.83 -17.22 -13.78
C PHE A 97 -12.63 -18.16 -13.59
N GLY A 98 -12.29 -18.89 -14.65
CA GLY A 98 -11.14 -19.79 -14.64
C GLY A 98 -9.89 -19.11 -15.18
N ALA A 99 -8.74 -19.37 -14.55
CA ALA A 99 -7.44 -18.88 -15.01
C ALA A 99 -6.35 -19.94 -14.85
N ARG A 100 -5.35 -19.91 -15.73
CA ARG A 100 -4.15 -20.76 -15.64
C ARG A 100 -3.21 -20.29 -14.55
N THR A 101 -3.17 -18.98 -14.28
CA THR A 101 -2.38 -18.33 -13.24
C THR A 101 -3.17 -17.18 -12.61
N VAL A 102 -2.79 -16.78 -11.39
CA VAL A 102 -3.37 -15.63 -10.70
C VAL A 102 -2.24 -14.77 -10.15
N LEU A 103 -2.37 -13.44 -10.29
CA LEU A 103 -1.55 -12.45 -9.63
C LEU A 103 -2.37 -11.69 -8.58
N LEU A 104 -1.98 -11.82 -7.31
CA LEU A 104 -2.51 -11.02 -6.22
C LEU A 104 -1.77 -9.69 -6.15
N ALA A 105 -2.45 -8.58 -6.43
CA ALA A 105 -1.93 -7.21 -6.39
C ALA A 105 -2.85 -6.30 -5.53
N THR A 106 -3.39 -6.88 -4.45
CA THR A 106 -4.45 -6.29 -3.62
C THR A 106 -3.96 -5.20 -2.67
N GLY A 107 -2.64 -5.14 -2.42
CA GLY A 107 -2.00 -4.13 -1.58
C GLY A 107 -2.46 -4.15 -0.12
N VAL A 108 -2.44 -2.97 0.50
CA VAL A 108 -2.76 -2.75 1.91
C VAL A 108 -3.78 -1.64 2.10
N GLU A 109 -4.30 -1.52 3.31
CA GLU A 109 -5.17 -0.44 3.76
C GLU A 109 -4.63 0.14 5.06
N ASN A 110 -4.29 1.44 5.08
CA ASN A 110 -3.81 2.11 6.28
C ASN A 110 -4.90 2.18 7.36
N HIS A 111 -4.54 1.93 8.61
CA HIS A 111 -5.39 2.29 9.73
C HIS A 111 -5.43 3.81 9.86
N LYS A 112 -6.63 4.34 10.06
CA LYS A 112 -6.88 5.78 10.15
C LYS A 112 -6.98 6.22 11.60
N PRO A 113 -6.60 7.46 11.93
CA PRO A 113 -6.90 8.01 13.24
C PRO A 113 -8.43 8.18 13.40
N ASP A 114 -8.88 8.22 14.66
CA ASP A 114 -10.30 8.41 14.98
C ASP A 114 -10.73 9.85 14.71
N MET A 115 -11.29 10.08 13.52
CA MET A 115 -11.79 11.36 13.05
C MET A 115 -12.84 11.20 11.95
N PRO A 116 -13.73 12.20 11.73
CA PRO A 116 -14.68 12.16 10.63
C PRO A 116 -14.02 11.98 9.27
N LYS A 117 -14.64 11.15 8.40
CA LYS A 117 -14.09 10.81 7.08
C LYS A 117 -13.81 12.05 6.23
N ASP A 118 -14.75 13.00 6.17
CA ASP A 118 -14.62 14.19 5.33
C ASP A 118 -13.47 15.09 5.81
N LEU A 119 -13.28 15.20 7.13
CA LEU A 119 -12.16 15.91 7.73
C LEU A 119 -10.83 15.21 7.42
N HIS A 120 -10.79 13.89 7.50
CA HIS A 120 -9.61 13.10 7.14
C HIS A 120 -9.23 13.31 5.67
N ASP A 121 -10.21 13.21 4.76
CA ASP A 121 -9.96 13.31 3.32
C ASP A 121 -9.50 14.73 2.92
N ASP A 122 -10.08 15.79 3.53
CA ASP A 122 -9.59 17.17 3.37
C ASP A 122 -8.16 17.35 3.91
N ALA A 123 -7.90 16.89 5.12
CA ALA A 123 -6.57 17.00 5.74
C ALA A 123 -5.50 16.23 4.94
N LEU A 124 -5.86 15.07 4.38
CA LEU A 124 -4.99 14.29 3.51
C LEU A 124 -4.69 15.05 2.21
N ALA A 125 -5.72 15.59 1.53
CA ALA A 125 -5.56 16.35 0.29
C ALA A 125 -4.67 17.58 0.47
N ARG A 126 -4.69 18.22 1.65
CA ARG A 126 -3.88 19.38 2.02
C ARG A 126 -2.50 19.03 2.57
N GLY A 127 -2.17 17.74 2.71
CA GLY A 127 -0.92 17.26 3.29
C GLY A 127 -0.77 17.52 4.80
N LEU A 128 -1.87 17.77 5.50
CA LEU A 128 -1.91 17.88 6.96
C LEU A 128 -1.90 16.50 7.63
N ILE A 129 -2.36 15.47 6.90
CA ILE A 129 -2.17 14.06 7.24
C ILE A 129 -1.34 13.41 6.15
N ARG A 130 -0.35 12.59 6.55
CA ARG A 130 0.55 11.85 5.67
C ARG A 130 0.75 10.45 6.23
N TYR A 131 0.96 9.45 5.35
CA TYR A 131 1.05 8.05 5.79
C TYR A 131 2.40 7.39 5.52
N CYS A 132 3.33 8.09 4.88
CA CYS A 132 4.56 7.45 4.44
C CYS A 132 5.75 8.41 4.53
N PRO A 133 6.52 8.39 5.63
CA PRO A 133 7.72 9.23 5.76
C PRO A 133 8.75 9.05 4.63
N VAL A 134 8.85 7.83 4.08
CA VAL A 134 9.73 7.54 2.92
C VAL A 134 9.24 8.25 1.65
N CYS A 135 7.91 8.45 1.52
CA CYS A 135 7.31 9.03 0.33
C CYS A 135 7.45 10.56 0.32
N ASP A 136 7.23 11.19 1.47
CA ASP A 136 6.97 12.63 1.58
C ASP A 136 7.56 13.29 2.84
N GLY A 137 8.57 12.68 3.46
CA GLY A 137 9.29 13.29 4.56
C GLY A 137 10.04 14.57 4.15
N TYR A 138 10.41 14.70 2.87
CA TYR A 138 11.03 15.91 2.35
C TYR A 138 10.11 17.14 2.45
N GLU A 139 8.80 16.95 2.24
CA GLU A 139 7.78 18.01 2.26
C GLU A 139 7.52 18.56 3.66
N VAL A 140 8.00 17.88 4.70
CA VAL A 140 7.90 18.32 6.10
C VAL A 140 9.24 18.79 6.67
N THR A 141 10.22 19.09 5.82
CA THR A 141 11.50 19.64 6.23
C THR A 141 11.31 20.92 7.06
N ASP A 142 11.93 20.97 8.25
CA ASP A 142 11.89 22.08 9.21
C ASP A 142 10.46 22.47 9.69
N LYS A 143 9.47 21.58 9.55
CA LYS A 143 8.10 21.76 10.03
C LYS A 143 7.85 21.06 11.36
N ARG A 144 6.77 21.45 12.04
CA ARG A 144 6.27 20.81 13.26
C ARG A 144 5.50 19.55 12.88
N VAL A 145 6.00 18.39 13.25
CA VAL A 145 5.46 17.09 12.85
C VAL A 145 4.98 16.30 14.06
N GLY A 146 3.73 15.86 14.04
CA GLY A 146 3.19 14.91 14.99
C GLY A 146 3.23 13.49 14.40
N VAL A 147 3.63 12.51 15.20
CA VAL A 147 3.51 11.09 14.86
C VAL A 147 2.49 10.47 15.82
N ILE A 148 1.34 10.04 15.29
CA ILE A 148 0.31 9.37 16.10
C ILE A 148 0.61 7.89 16.10
N GLY A 149 1.19 7.39 17.19
CA GLY A 149 1.62 6.00 17.29
C GLY A 149 2.27 5.68 18.62
N THR A 150 2.57 4.41 18.83
CA THR A 150 3.27 3.91 20.02
C THR A 150 4.10 2.69 19.67
N GLY A 151 4.76 2.09 20.67
CA GLY A 151 5.60 0.90 20.50
C GLY A 151 6.77 1.12 19.53
N ASN A 152 7.31 0.03 19.03
CA ASN A 152 8.46 0.04 18.12
C ASN A 152 8.13 0.70 16.77
N HIS A 153 6.88 0.58 16.29
CA HIS A 153 6.46 1.15 15.02
C HIS A 153 6.42 2.68 15.07
N GLY A 154 5.71 3.25 16.05
CA GLY A 154 5.64 4.69 16.26
C GLY A 154 7.01 5.31 16.49
N MET A 155 7.87 4.66 17.31
CA MET A 155 9.25 5.10 17.55
C MET A 155 10.07 5.15 16.26
N LYS A 156 10.04 4.10 15.43
CA LYS A 156 10.80 4.05 14.17
C LYS A 156 10.36 5.14 13.19
N GLU A 157 9.06 5.41 13.05
CA GLU A 157 8.58 6.48 12.18
C GLU A 157 8.99 7.87 12.70
N ALA A 158 8.90 8.10 14.02
CA ALA A 158 9.34 9.36 14.62
C ALA A 158 10.85 9.59 14.42
N LEU A 159 11.67 8.56 14.61
CA LEU A 159 13.12 8.64 14.36
C LEU A 159 13.44 8.88 12.87
N PHE A 160 12.68 8.28 11.95
CA PHE A 160 12.86 8.52 10.52
C PHE A 160 12.57 9.98 10.16
N LEU A 161 11.45 10.54 10.65
CA LEU A 161 11.08 11.93 10.42
C LEU A 161 12.04 12.93 11.05
N ARG A 162 12.75 12.52 12.12
CA ARG A 162 13.77 13.33 12.77
C ARG A 162 14.94 13.71 11.85
N SER A 163 15.13 12.97 10.74
CA SER A 163 16.13 13.32 9.72
C SER A 163 15.71 14.50 8.82
N PHE A 164 14.45 14.88 8.83
CA PHE A 164 13.92 16.00 8.03
C PHE A 164 13.63 17.24 8.90
N THR A 165 13.24 17.06 10.16
CA THR A 165 12.93 18.18 11.06
C THR A 165 13.35 17.86 12.50
N ARG A 166 13.73 18.91 13.24
CA ARG A 166 14.00 18.79 14.68
C ARG A 166 12.73 18.77 15.54
N ASP A 167 11.62 19.23 15.01
CA ASP A 167 10.35 19.42 15.71
C ASP A 167 9.42 18.23 15.43
N VAL A 168 9.75 17.10 16.07
CA VAL A 168 8.98 15.86 16.00
C VAL A 168 8.42 15.53 17.39
N THR A 169 7.14 15.27 17.44
CA THR A 169 6.43 14.82 18.66
C THR A 169 5.75 13.48 18.42
N LEU A 170 6.03 12.49 19.28
CA LEU A 170 5.32 11.20 19.29
C LEU A 170 4.10 11.29 20.21
N ILE A 171 2.91 10.96 19.70
CA ILE A 171 1.63 11.09 20.41
C ILE A 171 0.99 9.72 20.55
N ALA A 172 0.65 9.31 21.77
CA ALA A 172 -0.02 8.04 22.00
C ALA A 172 -1.44 8.04 21.40
N PRO A 173 -1.82 7.02 20.63
CA PRO A 173 -3.19 6.91 20.11
C PRO A 173 -4.21 6.58 21.21
N GLY A 174 -3.80 5.81 22.23
CA GLY A 174 -4.56 5.51 23.45
C GLY A 174 -4.24 6.47 24.59
N ALA A 175 -4.56 6.11 25.83
CA ALA A 175 -4.36 6.96 27.00
C ALA A 175 -2.87 7.20 27.28
N GLU A 176 -2.05 6.16 27.20
CA GLU A 176 -0.62 6.18 27.51
C GLU A 176 0.18 5.52 26.38
N HIS A 177 1.47 5.79 26.34
CA HIS A 177 2.39 5.12 25.44
C HIS A 177 2.70 3.68 25.88
N GLU A 178 2.67 2.75 24.94
CA GLU A 178 3.19 1.39 25.11
C GLU A 178 4.61 1.30 24.52
N LEU A 179 5.59 1.82 25.26
CA LEU A 179 7.00 1.90 24.84
C LEU A 179 7.90 1.05 25.73
N GLU A 180 8.69 0.18 25.11
CA GLU A 180 9.77 -0.49 25.82
C GLU A 180 10.88 0.51 26.25
N PRO A 181 11.66 0.21 27.30
CA PRO A 181 12.72 1.11 27.79
C PRO A 181 13.73 1.52 26.70
N ALA A 182 14.05 0.61 25.78
CA ALA A 182 14.94 0.90 24.64
C ALA A 182 14.34 1.93 23.67
N CYS A 183 13.03 1.89 23.44
CA CYS A 183 12.33 2.88 22.60
C CYS A 183 12.34 4.26 23.28
N VAL A 184 12.10 4.30 24.59
CA VAL A 184 12.15 5.54 25.38
C VAL A 184 13.53 6.20 25.26
N THR A 185 14.59 5.44 25.50
CA THR A 185 15.97 5.92 25.40
C THR A 185 16.30 6.44 23.99
N ALA A 186 15.85 5.74 22.94
CA ALA A 186 16.09 6.16 21.57
C ALA A 186 15.40 7.50 21.23
N LEU A 187 14.17 7.70 21.69
CA LEU A 187 13.41 8.93 21.49
C LEU A 187 14.05 10.11 22.27
N GLU A 188 14.48 9.89 23.51
CA GLU A 188 15.17 10.88 24.34
C GLU A 188 16.49 11.33 23.71
N ASN A 189 17.30 10.37 23.24
CA ASN A 189 18.56 10.67 22.56
C ASN A 189 18.36 11.46 21.25
N ALA A 190 17.23 11.27 20.58
CA ALA A 190 16.87 12.01 19.39
C ALA A 190 16.20 13.37 19.68
N GLY A 191 15.91 13.68 20.95
CA GLY A 191 15.20 14.91 21.36
C GLY A 191 13.75 14.95 20.87
N ILE A 192 13.08 13.80 20.80
CA ILE A 192 11.67 13.69 20.39
C ILE A 192 10.79 13.77 21.64
N GLU A 193 9.88 14.76 21.65
CA GLU A 193 8.86 14.90 22.70
C GLU A 193 7.86 13.74 22.62
N ARG A 194 7.40 13.29 23.78
CA ARG A 194 6.34 12.27 23.91
C ARG A 194 5.15 12.87 24.61
N LEU A 195 3.97 12.72 24.02
CA LEU A 195 2.70 13.16 24.60
C LEU A 195 1.76 11.98 24.77
N ASP A 196 1.20 11.84 25.95
CA ASP A 196 0.15 10.86 26.20
C ASP A 196 -1.17 11.31 25.57
N GLY A 197 -2.01 10.33 25.24
CA GLY A 197 -3.30 10.54 24.62
C GLY A 197 -4.45 10.61 25.63
N PRO A 198 -5.65 10.38 25.16
CA PRO A 198 -6.00 10.03 23.78
C PRO A 198 -5.74 11.20 22.82
N CYS A 199 -5.41 10.89 21.57
CA CYS A 199 -5.11 11.88 20.53
C CYS A 199 -6.38 12.41 19.82
N THR A 200 -7.48 12.56 20.54
CA THR A 200 -8.78 12.99 20.03
C THR A 200 -9.41 14.06 20.91
N PRO A 201 -10.20 15.00 20.33
CA PRO A 201 -10.50 15.15 18.91
C PRO A 201 -9.32 15.70 18.10
N ILE A 202 -9.32 15.34 16.80
CA ILE A 202 -8.43 15.93 15.78
C ILE A 202 -9.28 16.90 14.95
N ARG A 203 -8.75 18.09 14.66
CA ARG A 203 -9.39 19.10 13.82
C ARG A 203 -8.37 19.88 12.98
N THR A 204 -8.82 20.57 11.96
CA THR A 204 -7.97 21.49 11.19
C THR A 204 -8.28 22.94 11.54
N GLU A 205 -7.25 23.78 11.54
CA GLU A 205 -7.38 25.22 11.78
C GLU A 205 -6.35 25.98 10.90
N GLY A 206 -6.84 26.72 9.92
CA GLY A 206 -5.95 27.29 8.89
C GLY A 206 -5.11 26.18 8.24
N ASP A 207 -3.82 26.38 8.15
CA ASP A 207 -2.86 25.43 7.57
C ASP A 207 -2.23 24.50 8.62
N SER A 208 -2.92 24.26 9.72
CA SER A 208 -2.46 23.39 10.78
C SER A 208 -3.48 22.31 11.11
N ILE A 209 -2.99 21.18 11.60
CA ILE A 209 -3.79 20.13 12.22
C ILE A 209 -3.61 20.19 13.73
N ILE A 210 -4.71 20.23 14.45
CA ILE A 210 -4.76 20.36 15.90
C ILE A 210 -5.11 18.99 16.48
N VAL A 211 -4.26 18.49 17.35
CA VAL A 211 -4.46 17.23 18.07
C VAL A 211 -4.62 17.54 19.56
N ARG A 212 -5.69 17.05 20.14
CA ARG A 212 -5.88 17.11 21.60
C ARG A 212 -5.15 15.95 22.27
N THR A 213 -4.40 16.24 23.32
CA THR A 213 -3.66 15.25 24.10
C THR A 213 -3.98 15.43 25.59
N ALA A 214 -3.47 14.55 26.44
CA ALA A 214 -3.58 14.70 27.89
C ALA A 214 -2.96 16.01 28.41
N GLN A 215 -1.91 16.51 27.72
CA GLN A 215 -1.21 17.75 28.06
C GLN A 215 -1.80 19.00 27.40
N GLY A 216 -2.97 18.88 26.75
CA GLY A 216 -3.66 19.96 26.05
C GLY A 216 -3.61 19.84 24.53
N GLU A 217 -4.04 20.89 23.84
CA GLU A 217 -4.02 20.92 22.37
C GLU A 217 -2.62 21.25 21.85
N ARG A 218 -2.24 20.59 20.74
CA ARG A 218 -1.00 20.86 20.01
C ARG A 218 -1.31 21.08 18.52
N ALA A 219 -0.67 22.07 17.94
CA ALA A 219 -0.77 22.40 16.54
C ALA A 219 0.45 21.87 15.78
N PHE A 220 0.21 21.12 14.70
CA PHE A 220 1.23 20.58 13.81
C PHE A 220 1.00 21.08 12.38
N ASP A 221 2.08 21.19 11.61
CA ASP A 221 2.00 21.48 10.18
C ASP A 221 1.65 20.21 9.39
N SER A 222 1.97 19.04 9.95
CA SER A 222 1.52 17.74 9.44
C SER A 222 1.55 16.67 10.54
N VAL A 223 0.69 15.65 10.43
CA VAL A 223 0.75 14.45 11.29
C VAL A 223 0.89 13.19 10.45
N TYR A 224 1.63 12.22 10.99
CA TYR A 224 1.81 10.88 10.43
C TYR A 224 1.14 9.85 11.34
N PRO A 225 0.01 9.24 10.95
CA PRO A 225 -0.59 8.13 11.67
C PRO A 225 0.25 6.85 11.50
N ALA A 226 1.10 6.56 12.47
CA ALA A 226 1.89 5.33 12.60
C ALA A 226 1.04 4.24 13.28
N LEU A 227 -0.13 3.96 12.74
CA LEU A 227 -1.13 3.03 13.29
C LEU A 227 -1.10 1.65 12.61
N GLY A 228 -0.14 1.45 11.69
CA GLY A 228 -0.05 0.23 10.89
C GLY A 228 -1.05 0.17 9.75
N SER A 229 -1.12 -0.99 9.11
CA SER A 229 -1.99 -1.24 7.98
C SER A 229 -2.54 -2.67 8.00
N ARG A 230 -3.66 -2.88 7.33
CA ARG A 230 -4.24 -4.19 7.09
C ARG A 230 -3.79 -4.70 5.72
N ILE A 231 -3.07 -5.80 5.71
CA ILE A 231 -2.63 -6.46 4.49
C ILE A 231 -3.82 -7.17 3.84
N ARG A 232 -4.03 -7.00 2.54
CA ARG A 232 -5.15 -7.60 1.81
C ARG A 232 -4.79 -8.96 1.21
N SER A 233 -4.17 -9.83 2.00
CA SER A 233 -3.67 -11.17 1.62
C SER A 233 -4.72 -12.29 1.78
N ARG A 234 -5.89 -12.01 2.38
CA ARG A 234 -6.89 -13.01 2.78
C ARG A 234 -7.27 -14.00 1.67
N LEU A 235 -7.36 -13.55 0.42
CA LEU A 235 -7.72 -14.43 -0.71
C LEU A 235 -6.67 -15.53 -0.93
N ALA A 236 -5.38 -15.17 -0.92
CA ALA A 236 -4.30 -16.11 -1.13
C ALA A 236 -4.11 -17.02 0.09
N VAL A 237 -4.21 -16.48 1.30
CA VAL A 237 -4.14 -17.27 2.55
C VAL A 237 -5.29 -18.28 2.63
N ALA A 238 -6.51 -17.88 2.26
CA ALA A 238 -7.66 -18.80 2.21
C ALA A 238 -7.50 -19.89 1.14
N ALA A 239 -6.74 -19.62 0.08
CA ALA A 239 -6.35 -20.63 -0.93
C ALA A 239 -5.19 -21.53 -0.49
N GLY A 240 -4.58 -21.27 0.70
CA GLY A 240 -3.50 -22.06 1.29
C GLY A 240 -2.09 -21.49 1.05
N ALA A 241 -1.94 -20.26 0.54
CA ALA A 241 -0.64 -19.64 0.40
C ALA A 241 -0.07 -19.17 1.75
N THR A 242 1.25 -19.24 1.88
CA THR A 242 1.97 -18.82 3.09
C THR A 242 2.02 -17.29 3.18
N ALA A 243 1.77 -16.78 4.38
CA ALA A 243 1.98 -15.38 4.74
C ALA A 243 2.84 -15.30 6.00
N ALA A 244 3.57 -14.21 6.16
CA ALA A 244 4.32 -13.89 7.37
C ALA A 244 3.36 -13.54 8.53
N GLU A 245 3.89 -13.41 9.75
CA GLU A 245 3.11 -13.09 10.96
C GLU A 245 2.33 -11.77 10.86
N ASP A 246 2.87 -10.79 10.13
CA ASP A 246 2.24 -9.49 9.85
C ASP A 246 1.16 -9.55 8.76
N GLY A 247 0.97 -10.73 8.14
CA GLY A 247 0.00 -10.96 7.08
C GLY A 247 0.52 -10.66 5.66
N CYS A 248 1.76 -10.19 5.51
CA CYS A 248 2.38 -10.02 4.19
C CYS A 248 2.58 -11.37 3.50
N MET A 249 2.33 -11.41 2.19
CA MET A 249 2.59 -12.61 1.41
C MET A 249 4.09 -12.89 1.33
N GLU A 250 4.46 -14.16 1.55
CA GLU A 250 5.81 -14.63 1.28
C GLU A 250 5.92 -15.05 -0.18
N VAL A 251 6.93 -14.52 -0.87
CA VAL A 251 7.25 -14.85 -2.26
C VAL A 251 8.73 -15.09 -2.43
N ASP A 252 9.09 -15.82 -3.49
CA ASP A 252 10.48 -15.95 -3.92
C ASP A 252 10.94 -14.74 -4.77
N GLU A 253 12.19 -14.75 -5.23
CA GLU A 253 12.78 -13.71 -6.11
C GLU A 253 12.07 -13.57 -7.46
N HIS A 254 11.19 -14.51 -7.81
CA HIS A 254 10.37 -14.54 -9.01
C HIS A 254 8.89 -14.17 -8.74
N GLN A 255 8.59 -13.68 -7.56
CA GLN A 255 7.24 -13.32 -7.10
C GLN A 255 6.26 -14.49 -7.03
N ARG A 256 6.77 -15.73 -6.90
CA ARG A 256 5.96 -16.95 -6.72
C ARG A 256 5.59 -17.10 -5.25
N THR A 257 4.33 -17.36 -4.98
CA THR A 257 3.89 -17.78 -3.63
C THR A 257 4.20 -19.27 -3.41
N SER A 258 3.88 -19.79 -2.23
CA SER A 258 3.96 -21.22 -1.94
C SER A 258 3.03 -22.10 -2.78
N ILE A 259 2.06 -21.49 -3.51
CA ILE A 259 1.14 -22.21 -4.41
C ILE A 259 1.60 -22.05 -5.86
N PRO A 260 1.95 -23.14 -6.56
CA PRO A 260 2.34 -23.09 -7.97
C PRO A 260 1.27 -22.44 -8.85
N GLY A 261 1.65 -21.39 -9.59
CA GLY A 261 0.75 -20.63 -10.46
C GLY A 261 0.04 -19.44 -9.79
N LEU A 262 0.18 -19.29 -8.48
CA LEU A 262 -0.26 -18.10 -7.74
C LEU A 262 0.96 -17.21 -7.45
N PHE A 263 0.84 -15.95 -7.84
CA PHE A 263 1.87 -14.91 -7.68
C PHE A 263 1.34 -13.77 -6.82
N ALA A 264 2.24 -12.99 -6.22
CA ALA A 264 1.87 -11.77 -5.53
C ALA A 264 2.89 -10.67 -5.80
N ALA A 265 2.45 -9.39 -5.85
CA ALA A 265 3.32 -8.24 -6.06
C ALA A 265 2.72 -6.96 -5.46
N GLY A 266 3.58 -6.01 -5.10
CA GLY A 266 3.24 -4.75 -4.44
C GLY A 266 3.03 -4.91 -2.95
N ASP A 267 2.43 -3.90 -2.31
CA ASP A 267 2.35 -3.77 -0.85
C ASP A 267 1.72 -4.98 -0.12
N VAL A 268 1.12 -5.94 -0.83
CA VAL A 268 0.63 -7.22 -0.26
C VAL A 268 1.76 -8.18 0.05
N VAL A 269 2.95 -7.97 -0.52
CA VAL A 269 4.17 -8.77 -0.33
C VAL A 269 5.04 -8.13 0.75
N LYS A 270 5.81 -8.93 1.45
CA LYS A 270 6.78 -8.44 2.41
C LYS A 270 7.90 -7.67 1.69
N GLY A 271 7.98 -6.37 1.92
CA GLY A 271 8.97 -5.52 1.24
C GLY A 271 8.83 -4.04 1.54
N LEU A 272 9.16 -3.23 0.56
CA LEU A 272 9.07 -1.77 0.64
C LEU A 272 7.78 -1.28 -0.04
N ASP A 273 6.90 -0.66 0.73
CA ASP A 273 5.62 -0.10 0.25
C ASP A 273 5.85 1.18 -0.57
N GLN A 274 6.33 1.01 -1.80
CA GLN A 274 6.62 2.12 -2.73
C GLN A 274 6.08 1.81 -4.13
N ILE A 275 5.61 2.86 -4.83
CA ILE A 275 5.10 2.73 -6.21
C ILE A 275 6.13 2.04 -7.12
N SER A 276 7.38 2.52 -7.11
CA SER A 276 8.44 1.99 -7.97
C SER A 276 8.80 0.55 -7.64
N HIS A 277 8.77 0.17 -6.36
CA HIS A 277 9.01 -1.20 -5.92
C HIS A 277 7.89 -2.13 -6.38
N ALA A 278 6.64 -1.75 -6.14
CA ALA A 278 5.45 -2.48 -6.58
C ALA A 278 5.44 -2.70 -8.12
N MET A 279 5.85 -1.69 -8.89
CA MET A 279 5.97 -1.81 -10.35
C MET A 279 7.11 -2.75 -10.76
N GLY A 280 8.25 -2.72 -10.06
CA GLY A 280 9.38 -3.63 -10.30
C GLY A 280 9.00 -5.08 -10.05
N GLU A 281 8.41 -5.39 -8.91
CA GLU A 281 7.89 -6.72 -8.58
C GLU A 281 6.88 -7.22 -9.60
N ALA A 282 5.96 -6.37 -10.03
CA ALA A 282 4.96 -6.70 -11.03
C ALA A 282 5.58 -7.06 -12.40
N GLY A 283 6.66 -6.38 -12.79
CA GLY A 283 7.42 -6.73 -13.99
C GLY A 283 8.06 -8.12 -13.89
N VAL A 284 8.64 -8.45 -12.71
CA VAL A 284 9.19 -9.78 -12.42
C VAL A 284 8.08 -10.83 -12.45
N ALA A 285 6.97 -10.61 -11.74
CA ALA A 285 5.83 -11.53 -11.72
C ALA A 285 5.28 -11.81 -13.11
N ALA A 286 5.02 -10.76 -13.89
CA ALA A 286 4.49 -10.90 -15.25
C ALA A 286 5.43 -11.70 -16.18
N THR A 287 6.74 -11.45 -16.08
CA THR A 287 7.73 -12.19 -16.85
C THR A 287 7.78 -13.65 -16.44
N THR A 288 7.72 -13.93 -15.14
CA THR A 288 7.71 -15.29 -14.60
C THR A 288 6.43 -16.04 -15.01
N ILE A 289 5.27 -15.38 -14.95
CA ILE A 289 3.99 -15.94 -15.44
C ILE A 289 4.10 -16.34 -16.92
N ARG A 290 4.60 -15.43 -17.75
CA ARG A 290 4.80 -15.71 -19.20
C ARG A 290 5.71 -16.91 -19.42
N ASN A 291 6.80 -17.02 -18.70
CA ASN A 291 7.74 -18.14 -18.85
C ASN A 291 7.12 -19.46 -18.39
N LEU A 292 6.43 -19.48 -17.23
CA LEU A 292 5.69 -20.64 -16.75
C LEU A 292 4.65 -21.13 -17.75
N LEU A 293 3.89 -20.22 -18.35
CA LEU A 293 2.87 -20.56 -19.35
C LEU A 293 3.50 -21.12 -20.63
N ASN A 294 4.65 -20.57 -21.05
CA ASN A 294 5.39 -21.05 -22.23
C ASN A 294 6.00 -22.43 -22.01
N GLU A 295 6.42 -22.77 -20.79
CA GLU A 295 6.90 -24.11 -20.41
C GLU A 295 5.75 -25.14 -20.50
N ARG A 296 4.56 -24.78 -20.02
CA ARG A 296 3.38 -25.65 -20.10
C ARG A 296 2.86 -25.84 -21.53
N GLN A 297 2.87 -24.78 -22.31
CA GLN A 297 2.46 -24.78 -23.71
C GLN A 297 3.19 -23.67 -24.46
N PRO A 298 4.02 -23.98 -25.48
CA PRO A 298 4.78 -22.97 -26.21
C PRO A 298 3.87 -21.87 -26.78
N ILE A 299 4.18 -20.63 -26.39
CA ILE A 299 3.49 -19.43 -26.89
C ILE A 299 4.09 -19.12 -28.26
N ARG A 300 3.33 -19.35 -29.32
CA ARG A 300 3.71 -19.09 -30.72
C ARG A 300 2.67 -18.21 -31.38
N ARG A 301 3.10 -17.33 -32.26
CA ARG A 301 2.24 -16.55 -33.16
C ARG A 301 2.16 -17.22 -34.53
#